data_5fea32cc79be12eff9a2b0fa289512cf
#
_entry.id   5fea32cc79be12eff9a2b0fa289512cf
#
_cell.length_a   1.000
_cell.length_b   1.000
_cell.length_c   1.000
_cell.angle_alpha   90.00
_cell.angle_beta   90.00
_cell.angle_gamma   90.00
#
_symmetry.space_group_name_H-M   'P 1'
#
loop_
_entity.id
_entity.type
_entity.pdbx_description
1 polymer ?
#
loop_
_entity_poly.entity_id
_entity_poly.type
_entity_poly.pdbx_seq_one_letter_code
_entity_poly.pdbx_strand_id
1 'polypeptide(L)'
;MSEEHRVERDSMGEVKVPKDALYQAQTQRAVDNFPISGRRFDRRFIRALAWIKRAAAEVNASLGTVDSTVADAVARAAEEVAAGEWDDEFPLDIYQTGSGTSTNMNMNEVVASRATQLLADRPVPAGGSAEGDDGDAGRDGGNARSVHPNDHVNFGQSSNDTIPTAMHVSARVAVEDELIPALEALEESLVAKAEEFDDVLKSGRTHLMDATPVRLGQEFGGYAQQVRRGVERLRRASDELAEVALGGTATGTGINTHEDFPGKAVARISDLAGHDFREAENHFEAQGAKDAAVSASGALNTVATSLLKIADDIRWLSSGPTSGIHEISIPAVQPGSSIMPGKVNPVMAEAVMMVAARVAGNHATITIAGGRGNLELNVMMPVIADALLESIVLLANSVRVFT
;
A
#
# COMPACT_ATOMS: atom_id res chain seq x y z
N MET A 1 19.71 -8.50 -27.43
CA MET A 1 18.65 -8.19 -28.40
C MET A 1 18.42 -6.70 -28.27
N SER A 2 18.47 -5.92 -29.38
CA SER A 2 18.13 -4.49 -29.30
C SER A 2 16.64 -4.39 -29.00
N GLU A 3 16.27 -3.80 -27.87
CA GLU A 3 14.87 -3.51 -27.58
C GLU A 3 14.34 -2.61 -28.70
N GLU A 4 13.25 -3.03 -29.35
CA GLU A 4 12.55 -2.19 -30.32
C GLU A 4 11.85 -1.06 -29.56
N HIS A 5 11.98 0.18 -30.04
CA HIS A 5 11.38 1.36 -29.43
C HIS A 5 10.38 1.98 -30.40
N ARG A 6 9.30 2.55 -29.86
CA ARG A 6 8.45 3.50 -30.55
C ARG A 6 8.81 4.92 -30.11
N VAL A 7 8.56 5.89 -30.96
CA VAL A 7 8.76 7.32 -30.63
C VAL A 7 7.42 7.90 -30.23
N GLU A 8 7.37 8.47 -29.04
CA GLU A 8 6.22 9.23 -28.56
C GLU A 8 6.60 10.69 -28.36
N ARG A 9 5.62 11.56 -28.22
CA ARG A 9 5.84 13.00 -28.09
C ARG A 9 4.95 13.58 -26.99
N ASP A 10 5.57 14.37 -26.12
CA ASP A 10 4.88 15.21 -25.14
C ASP A 10 5.22 16.70 -25.34
N SER A 11 4.84 17.55 -24.40
CA SER A 11 5.11 18.99 -24.44
C SER A 11 6.63 19.34 -24.42
N MET A 12 7.50 18.41 -24.04
CA MET A 12 8.95 18.59 -23.97
C MET A 12 9.68 18.04 -25.20
N GLY A 13 8.97 17.37 -26.14
CA GLY A 13 9.52 16.81 -27.36
C GLY A 13 9.41 15.29 -27.45
N GLU A 14 10.23 14.70 -28.33
CA GLU A 14 10.21 13.26 -28.58
C GLU A 14 10.94 12.47 -27.48
N VAL A 15 10.42 11.27 -27.19
CA VAL A 15 11.02 10.31 -26.27
C VAL A 15 10.85 8.89 -26.84
N LYS A 16 11.84 8.04 -26.64
CA LYS A 16 11.81 6.63 -27.05
C LYS A 16 11.23 5.79 -25.93
N VAL A 17 10.14 5.10 -26.18
CA VAL A 17 9.45 4.20 -25.24
C VAL A 17 9.60 2.77 -25.75
N PRO A 18 9.80 1.74 -24.92
CA PRO A 18 9.79 0.36 -25.37
C PRO A 18 8.53 0.06 -26.19
N LYS A 19 8.66 -0.65 -27.31
CA LYS A 19 7.59 -0.79 -28.31
C LYS A 19 6.31 -1.40 -27.73
N ASP A 20 6.47 -2.39 -26.86
CA ASP A 20 5.37 -3.17 -26.29
C ASP A 20 4.84 -2.62 -24.96
N ALA A 21 5.47 -1.59 -24.38
CA ALA A 21 5.04 -0.99 -23.12
C ALA A 21 3.67 -0.30 -23.28
N LEU A 22 2.79 -0.46 -22.29
CA LEU A 22 1.53 0.28 -22.21
C LEU A 22 1.71 1.71 -21.72
N TYR A 23 2.74 1.95 -20.89
CA TYR A 23 3.08 3.31 -20.48
C TYR A 23 3.64 4.14 -21.62
N GLN A 24 3.61 5.46 -21.49
CA GLN A 24 3.90 6.41 -22.55
C GLN A 24 5.05 7.35 -22.20
N ALA A 25 5.10 8.51 -22.85
CA ALA A 25 6.20 9.47 -22.78
C ALA A 25 6.51 9.98 -21.37
N GLN A 26 5.52 10.30 -20.55
CA GLN A 26 5.75 10.88 -19.21
C GLN A 26 6.36 9.86 -18.26
N THR A 27 5.89 8.62 -18.32
CA THR A 27 6.47 7.52 -17.54
C THR A 27 7.92 7.26 -17.96
N GLN A 28 8.21 7.18 -19.27
CA GLN A 28 9.58 6.98 -19.73
C GLN A 28 10.53 8.07 -19.25
N ARG A 29 10.11 9.34 -19.30
CA ARG A 29 10.94 10.44 -18.74
C ARG A 29 11.18 10.27 -17.25
N ALA A 30 10.22 9.79 -16.49
CA ALA A 30 10.39 9.55 -15.06
C ALA A 30 11.35 8.37 -14.79
N VAL A 31 11.29 7.30 -15.62
CA VAL A 31 12.29 6.21 -15.58
C VAL A 31 13.71 6.75 -15.81
N ASP A 32 13.87 7.61 -16.82
CA ASP A 32 15.17 8.17 -17.18
C ASP A 32 15.68 9.17 -16.12
N ASN A 33 14.80 9.93 -15.48
CA ASN A 33 15.15 10.97 -14.52
C ASN A 33 15.45 10.45 -13.10
N PHE A 34 14.88 9.32 -12.70
CA PHE A 34 14.92 8.84 -11.30
C PHE A 34 15.52 7.44 -11.13
N PRO A 35 16.69 7.10 -11.69
CA PRO A 35 17.35 5.81 -11.45
C PRO A 35 18.08 5.84 -10.09
N ILE A 36 17.35 5.83 -8.97
CA ILE A 36 17.91 6.12 -7.63
C ILE A 36 18.09 4.85 -6.79
N SER A 37 17.02 4.10 -6.53
CA SER A 37 17.08 2.94 -5.64
C SER A 37 16.81 1.61 -6.31
N GLY A 38 16.15 1.62 -7.45
CA GLY A 38 15.62 0.43 -8.13
C GLY A 38 14.39 -0.19 -7.42
N ARG A 39 13.87 0.43 -6.35
CA ARG A 39 12.66 -0.02 -5.66
C ARG A 39 11.44 0.53 -6.39
N ARG A 40 10.44 -0.32 -6.55
CA ARG A 40 9.15 0.03 -7.15
C ARG A 40 8.08 0.03 -6.06
N PHE A 41 6.95 0.67 -6.33
CA PHE A 41 5.81 0.59 -5.43
C PHE A 41 5.31 -0.85 -5.26
N ASP A 42 4.93 -1.17 -4.02
CA ASP A 42 4.25 -2.43 -3.72
C ASP A 42 2.93 -2.53 -4.52
N ARG A 43 2.62 -3.76 -4.96
CA ARG A 43 1.42 -4.05 -5.73
C ARG A 43 0.13 -3.56 -5.03
N ARG A 44 0.08 -3.54 -3.70
CA ARG A 44 -1.08 -3.04 -2.95
C ARG A 44 -1.36 -1.58 -3.24
N PHE A 45 -0.30 -0.77 -3.41
CA PHE A 45 -0.43 0.64 -3.79
C PHE A 45 -0.97 0.79 -5.23
N ILE A 46 -0.41 0.03 -6.17
CA ILE A 46 -0.85 0.03 -7.58
C ILE A 46 -2.32 -0.41 -7.68
N ARG A 47 -2.71 -1.46 -6.95
CA ARG A 47 -4.10 -1.93 -6.87
C ARG A 47 -5.04 -0.84 -6.34
N ALA A 48 -4.68 -0.19 -5.26
CA ALA A 48 -5.50 0.89 -4.69
C ALA A 48 -5.66 2.07 -5.66
N LEU A 49 -4.58 2.46 -6.34
CA LEU A 49 -4.63 3.50 -7.35
C LEU A 49 -5.50 3.10 -8.56
N ALA A 50 -5.45 1.83 -8.99
CA ALA A 50 -6.31 1.30 -10.03
C ALA A 50 -7.80 1.30 -9.61
N TRP A 51 -8.12 0.96 -8.36
CA TRP A 51 -9.50 1.09 -7.84
C TRP A 51 -10.01 2.53 -7.89
N ILE A 52 -9.16 3.50 -7.57
CA ILE A 52 -9.50 4.93 -7.70
C ILE A 52 -9.83 5.27 -9.15
N LYS A 53 -9.03 4.82 -10.13
CA LYS A 53 -9.29 5.08 -11.56
C LYS A 53 -10.58 4.41 -12.03
N ARG A 54 -10.84 3.18 -11.61
CA ARG A 54 -12.10 2.48 -11.89
C ARG A 54 -13.29 3.23 -11.31
N ALA A 55 -13.26 3.57 -10.03
CA ALA A 55 -14.33 4.30 -9.36
C ALA A 55 -14.59 5.65 -10.01
N ALA A 56 -13.53 6.39 -10.34
CA ALA A 56 -13.62 7.68 -11.01
C ALA A 56 -14.28 7.56 -12.40
N ALA A 57 -13.90 6.57 -13.20
CA ALA A 57 -14.47 6.35 -14.53
C ALA A 57 -15.97 6.03 -14.44
N GLU A 58 -16.36 5.07 -13.59
CA GLU A 58 -17.75 4.67 -13.39
C GLU A 58 -18.63 5.84 -12.89
N VAL A 59 -18.11 6.63 -11.95
CA VAL A 59 -18.83 7.79 -11.38
C VAL A 59 -18.93 8.92 -12.40
N ASN A 60 -17.85 9.26 -13.12
CA ASN A 60 -17.87 10.30 -14.15
C ASN A 60 -18.85 9.96 -15.29
N ALA A 61 -18.96 8.68 -15.66
CA ALA A 61 -20.00 8.24 -16.60
C ALA A 61 -21.41 8.48 -16.04
N SER A 62 -21.64 8.13 -14.77
CA SER A 62 -22.95 8.32 -14.11
C SER A 62 -23.35 9.79 -13.97
N LEU A 63 -22.36 10.68 -13.89
CA LEU A 63 -22.53 12.13 -13.84
C LEU A 63 -22.62 12.79 -15.23
N GLY A 64 -22.42 12.00 -16.30
CA GLY A 64 -22.45 12.51 -17.69
C GLY A 64 -21.25 13.37 -18.07
N THR A 65 -20.15 13.32 -17.30
CA THR A 65 -18.94 14.13 -17.55
C THR A 65 -17.93 13.42 -18.45
N VAL A 66 -18.02 12.10 -18.60
CA VAL A 66 -17.22 11.27 -19.51
C VAL A 66 -18.15 10.34 -20.29
N ASP A 67 -17.88 10.13 -21.58
CA ASP A 67 -18.64 9.20 -22.43
C ASP A 67 -18.67 7.79 -21.80
N SER A 68 -19.85 7.20 -21.71
CA SER A 68 -20.04 5.93 -21.02
C SER A 68 -19.25 4.77 -21.65
N THR A 69 -19.06 4.77 -22.98
CA THR A 69 -18.29 3.74 -23.68
C THR A 69 -16.80 3.85 -23.36
N VAL A 70 -16.29 5.07 -23.26
CA VAL A 70 -14.90 5.35 -22.86
C VAL A 70 -14.70 4.98 -21.39
N ALA A 71 -15.62 5.39 -20.52
CA ALA A 71 -15.57 5.10 -19.10
C ALA A 71 -15.62 3.59 -18.80
N ASP A 72 -16.45 2.82 -19.50
CA ASP A 72 -16.48 1.36 -19.42
C ASP A 72 -15.14 0.72 -19.79
N ALA A 73 -14.50 1.21 -20.85
CA ALA A 73 -13.20 0.69 -21.27
C ALA A 73 -12.11 1.03 -20.24
N VAL A 74 -12.13 2.25 -19.69
CA VAL A 74 -11.23 2.68 -18.59
C VAL A 74 -11.44 1.83 -17.34
N ALA A 75 -12.69 1.61 -16.94
CA ALA A 75 -13.02 0.81 -15.76
C ALA A 75 -12.52 -0.65 -15.90
N ARG A 76 -12.68 -1.25 -17.08
CA ARG A 76 -12.18 -2.61 -17.38
C ARG A 76 -10.65 -2.66 -17.38
N ALA A 77 -9.99 -1.70 -18.02
CA ALA A 77 -8.52 -1.63 -18.02
C ALA A 77 -7.98 -1.46 -16.59
N ALA A 78 -8.60 -0.60 -15.78
CA ALA A 78 -8.24 -0.42 -14.38
C ALA A 78 -8.50 -1.69 -13.54
N GLU A 79 -9.52 -2.49 -13.85
CA GLU A 79 -9.77 -3.78 -13.21
C GLU A 79 -8.66 -4.80 -13.52
N GLU A 80 -8.20 -4.90 -14.78
CA GLU A 80 -7.07 -5.74 -15.17
C GLU A 80 -5.79 -5.34 -14.40
N VAL A 81 -5.50 -4.03 -14.26
CA VAL A 81 -4.38 -3.53 -13.44
C VAL A 81 -4.58 -3.92 -11.97
N ALA A 82 -5.78 -3.72 -11.42
CA ALA A 82 -6.07 -4.10 -10.04
C ALA A 82 -5.94 -5.62 -9.82
N ALA A 83 -6.21 -6.45 -10.83
CA ALA A 83 -6.00 -7.90 -10.80
C ALA A 83 -4.51 -8.31 -10.90
N GLY A 84 -3.62 -7.42 -11.36
CA GLY A 84 -2.17 -7.64 -11.48
C GLY A 84 -1.70 -8.15 -12.82
N GLU A 85 -2.52 -8.05 -13.82
CA GLU A 85 -2.18 -8.50 -15.16
C GLU A 85 -1.07 -7.63 -15.80
N TRP A 86 -0.87 -6.43 -15.28
CA TRP A 86 0.02 -5.41 -15.83
C TRP A 86 1.05 -4.87 -14.83
N ASP A 87 1.44 -5.65 -13.81
CA ASP A 87 2.38 -5.20 -12.76
C ASP A 87 3.75 -4.73 -13.30
N ASP A 88 4.22 -5.32 -14.40
CA ASP A 88 5.49 -4.95 -15.04
C ASP A 88 5.46 -3.56 -15.71
N GLU A 89 4.28 -3.02 -15.98
CA GLU A 89 4.06 -1.70 -16.57
C GLU A 89 4.28 -0.53 -15.58
N PHE A 90 4.67 -0.81 -14.34
CA PHE A 90 4.94 0.16 -13.28
C PHE A 90 6.43 0.16 -12.89
N PRO A 91 7.33 0.64 -13.78
CA PRO A 91 8.77 0.53 -13.59
C PRO A 91 9.38 1.61 -12.68
N LEU A 92 8.60 2.59 -12.22
CA LEU A 92 9.09 3.80 -11.57
C LEU A 92 9.70 3.54 -10.20
N ASP A 93 10.83 4.22 -9.94
CA ASP A 93 11.44 4.26 -8.61
C ASP A 93 10.52 5.02 -7.62
N ILE A 94 10.52 4.60 -6.36
CA ILE A 94 9.80 5.28 -5.28
C ILE A 94 10.34 6.69 -5.01
N TYR A 95 11.63 6.93 -5.24
CA TYR A 95 12.24 8.26 -5.18
C TYR A 95 12.02 8.99 -6.51
N GLN A 96 10.91 9.69 -6.61
CA GLN A 96 10.40 10.34 -7.79
C GLN A 96 9.83 11.73 -7.46
N THR A 97 9.00 12.29 -8.32
CA THR A 97 8.25 13.52 -8.01
C THR A 97 7.53 13.38 -6.66
N GLY A 98 7.80 14.29 -5.74
CA GLY A 98 7.39 14.17 -4.33
C GLY A 98 5.87 14.11 -4.08
N SER A 99 5.07 14.61 -5.01
CA SER A 99 3.61 14.44 -5.04
C SER A 99 3.13 13.08 -5.56
N GLY A 100 4.05 12.21 -6.04
CA GLY A 100 3.70 10.96 -6.69
C GLY A 100 3.11 11.12 -8.10
N THR A 101 3.23 12.31 -8.69
CA THR A 101 2.67 12.59 -10.03
C THR A 101 3.20 11.63 -11.08
N SER A 102 4.47 11.23 -11.03
CA SER A 102 5.04 10.26 -11.97
C SER A 102 4.27 8.94 -11.95
N THR A 103 3.96 8.39 -10.78
CA THR A 103 3.18 7.15 -10.66
C THR A 103 1.71 7.34 -11.03
N ASN A 104 1.09 8.49 -10.70
CA ASN A 104 -0.27 8.78 -11.16
C ASN A 104 -0.35 8.83 -12.69
N MET A 105 0.62 9.47 -13.35
CA MET A 105 0.69 9.51 -14.81
C MET A 105 1.00 8.15 -15.41
N ASN A 106 1.87 7.35 -14.81
CA ASN A 106 2.10 5.97 -15.21
C ASN A 106 0.80 5.15 -15.22
N MET A 107 0.02 5.23 -14.14
CA MET A 107 -1.30 4.60 -14.07
C MET A 107 -2.24 5.11 -15.16
N ASN A 108 -2.30 6.42 -15.37
CA ASN A 108 -3.15 7.03 -16.40
C ASN A 108 -2.76 6.57 -17.80
N GLU A 109 -1.47 6.52 -18.12
CA GLU A 109 -0.94 6.09 -19.41
C GLU A 109 -1.20 4.61 -19.69
N VAL A 110 -0.95 3.72 -18.71
CA VAL A 110 -1.21 2.28 -18.82
C VAL A 110 -2.69 2.01 -19.04
N VAL A 111 -3.54 2.61 -18.20
CA VAL A 111 -5.00 2.43 -18.30
C VAL A 111 -5.53 3.00 -19.62
N ALA A 112 -5.06 4.17 -20.08
CA ALA A 112 -5.49 4.76 -21.33
C ALA A 112 -5.10 3.91 -22.55
N SER A 113 -3.86 3.42 -22.59
CA SER A 113 -3.38 2.53 -23.66
C SER A 113 -4.19 1.24 -23.71
N ARG A 114 -4.40 0.60 -22.54
CA ARG A 114 -5.17 -0.64 -22.47
C ARG A 114 -6.65 -0.42 -22.81
N ALA A 115 -7.27 0.64 -22.33
CA ALA A 115 -8.66 0.99 -22.68
C ALA A 115 -8.83 1.24 -24.18
N THR A 116 -7.86 1.89 -24.81
CA THR A 116 -7.84 2.09 -26.27
C THR A 116 -7.81 0.76 -27.04
N GLN A 117 -6.99 -0.21 -26.58
CA GLN A 117 -6.98 -1.57 -27.16
C GLN A 117 -8.33 -2.26 -26.99
N LEU A 118 -8.93 -2.19 -25.79
CA LEU A 118 -10.25 -2.77 -25.51
C LEU A 118 -11.36 -2.18 -26.36
N LEU A 119 -11.28 -0.90 -26.74
CA LEU A 119 -12.22 -0.25 -27.63
C LEU A 119 -12.04 -0.71 -29.09
N ALA A 120 -10.78 -0.92 -29.52
CA ALA A 120 -10.48 -1.40 -30.88
C ALA A 120 -10.97 -2.85 -31.11
N ASP A 121 -10.93 -3.68 -30.08
CA ASP A 121 -11.38 -5.10 -30.13
C ASP A 121 -12.91 -5.26 -30.07
N ARG A 122 -13.69 -4.19 -29.81
CA ARG A 122 -15.16 -4.27 -29.81
C ARG A 122 -15.69 -4.39 -31.25
N PRO A 123 -16.57 -5.37 -31.55
CA PRO A 123 -17.24 -5.42 -32.83
C PRO A 123 -18.05 -4.14 -33.05
N VAL A 124 -17.85 -3.45 -34.18
CA VAL A 124 -18.68 -2.32 -34.57
C VAL A 124 -20.10 -2.85 -34.80
N PRO A 125 -21.15 -2.34 -34.11
CA PRO A 125 -22.51 -2.74 -34.38
C PRO A 125 -22.83 -2.43 -35.85
N ALA A 126 -23.22 -3.46 -36.62
CA ALA A 126 -23.65 -3.27 -38.00
C ALA A 126 -24.95 -2.43 -37.99
N GLY A 127 -24.84 -1.12 -38.27
CA GLY A 127 -26.02 -0.26 -38.45
C GLY A 127 -25.99 1.15 -37.87
N GLY A 128 -24.86 1.65 -37.37
CA GLY A 128 -24.75 3.06 -36.96
C GLY A 128 -24.22 3.95 -38.07
N SER A 129 -25.08 4.73 -38.71
CA SER A 129 -24.70 5.84 -39.59
C SER A 129 -23.98 6.91 -38.73
N ALA A 130 -22.72 7.21 -39.08
CA ALA A 130 -22.00 8.35 -38.55
C ALA A 130 -22.68 9.64 -39.06
N GLU A 131 -23.52 10.26 -38.23
CA GLU A 131 -23.87 11.67 -38.39
C GLU A 131 -23.02 12.49 -37.42
N GLY A 132 -22.31 13.45 -38.00
CA GLY A 132 -21.21 14.16 -37.41
C GLY A 132 -21.58 15.16 -36.33
N ASP A 133 -20.58 15.45 -35.52
CA ASP A 133 -20.38 16.78 -34.94
C ASP A 133 -18.93 17.20 -35.22
N ASP A 134 -18.79 18.20 -36.10
CA ASP A 134 -17.53 18.82 -36.49
C ASP A 134 -17.09 19.82 -35.43
N GLY A 135 -16.38 19.38 -34.43
CA GLY A 135 -15.74 20.20 -33.40
C GLY A 135 -14.27 19.82 -33.21
N ASP A 136 -13.41 20.48 -33.94
CA ASP A 136 -11.96 20.69 -33.80
C ASP A 136 -11.17 19.71 -32.88
N ALA A 137 -10.85 18.54 -33.42
CA ALA A 137 -9.83 17.66 -32.87
C ALA A 137 -8.73 17.45 -33.92
N GLY A 138 -7.49 17.76 -33.53
CA GLY A 138 -6.29 17.66 -34.36
C GLY A 138 -6.22 16.33 -35.13
N ARG A 139 -5.94 16.43 -36.39
CA ARG A 139 -5.84 15.36 -37.39
C ARG A 139 -4.84 14.27 -36.98
N ASP A 140 -5.37 13.09 -36.72
CA ASP A 140 -4.67 11.87 -37.12
C ASP A 140 -5.72 10.85 -37.62
N GLY A 141 -5.48 10.31 -38.83
CA GLY A 141 -6.46 9.56 -39.56
C GLY A 141 -6.64 8.14 -39.05
N GLY A 142 -7.86 7.84 -38.62
CA GLY A 142 -8.27 6.48 -38.31
C GLY A 142 -9.38 6.43 -37.24
N ASN A 143 -10.54 5.97 -37.60
CA ASN A 143 -11.80 5.89 -36.85
C ASN A 143 -11.77 5.00 -35.60
N ALA A 144 -10.69 5.05 -34.77
CA ALA A 144 -10.57 4.37 -33.49
C ALA A 144 -10.68 5.41 -32.37
N ARG A 145 -11.69 5.30 -31.51
CA ARG A 145 -11.80 6.10 -30.29
C ARG A 145 -10.56 5.87 -29.43
N SER A 146 -9.67 6.87 -29.30
CA SER A 146 -8.53 6.82 -28.41
C SER A 146 -8.90 7.33 -27.01
N VAL A 147 -8.42 6.67 -25.97
CA VAL A 147 -8.59 7.11 -24.60
C VAL A 147 -7.39 7.99 -24.21
N HIS A 148 -7.68 9.20 -23.73
CA HIS A 148 -6.65 10.15 -23.32
C HIS A 148 -6.33 10.01 -21.81
N PRO A 149 -5.04 9.94 -21.38
CA PRO A 149 -4.67 9.74 -19.98
C PRO A 149 -5.21 10.83 -19.04
N ASN A 150 -5.19 12.10 -19.45
CA ASN A 150 -5.65 13.21 -18.62
C ASN A 150 -7.15 13.47 -18.74
N ASP A 151 -7.67 13.52 -19.97
CA ASP A 151 -9.03 14.00 -20.22
C ASP A 151 -10.10 12.93 -19.93
N HIS A 152 -9.73 11.65 -19.94
CA HIS A 152 -10.63 10.54 -19.66
C HIS A 152 -10.28 9.81 -18.36
N VAL A 153 -9.03 9.29 -18.20
CA VAL A 153 -8.65 8.48 -17.03
C VAL A 153 -8.51 9.33 -15.77
N ASN A 154 -7.93 10.52 -15.89
CA ASN A 154 -7.68 11.42 -14.76
C ASN A 154 -8.74 12.53 -14.61
N PHE A 155 -9.85 12.47 -15.35
CA PHE A 155 -10.86 13.52 -15.31
C PHE A 155 -11.41 13.72 -13.89
N GLY A 156 -11.47 14.99 -13.46
CA GLY A 156 -11.93 15.37 -12.12
C GLY A 156 -11.00 15.00 -10.97
N GLN A 157 -9.74 14.69 -11.26
CA GLN A 157 -8.73 14.24 -10.30
C GLN A 157 -7.43 15.05 -10.43
N SER A 158 -6.59 14.94 -9.41
CA SER A 158 -5.19 15.38 -9.42
C SER A 158 -4.32 14.31 -8.77
N SER A 159 -3.03 14.24 -9.08
CA SER A 159 -2.10 13.44 -8.26
C SER A 159 -2.11 13.86 -6.79
N ASN A 160 -2.45 15.12 -6.53
CA ASN A 160 -2.46 15.71 -5.19
C ASN A 160 -3.56 15.15 -4.28
N ASP A 161 -4.64 14.64 -4.84
CA ASP A 161 -5.72 13.96 -4.09
C ASP A 161 -5.72 12.43 -4.30
N THR A 162 -5.35 11.92 -5.50
CA THR A 162 -5.35 10.49 -5.77
C THR A 162 -4.23 9.73 -5.06
N ILE A 163 -3.03 10.29 -4.99
CA ILE A 163 -1.88 9.63 -4.35
C ILE A 163 -2.07 9.46 -2.84
N PRO A 164 -2.46 10.50 -2.06
CA PRO A 164 -2.75 10.30 -0.64
C PRO A 164 -3.95 9.37 -0.41
N THR A 165 -4.96 9.39 -1.29
CA THR A 165 -6.06 8.44 -1.25
C THR A 165 -5.58 7.00 -1.46
N ALA A 166 -4.75 6.74 -2.48
CA ALA A 166 -4.17 5.42 -2.73
C ALA A 166 -3.31 4.93 -1.55
N MET A 167 -2.57 5.83 -0.90
CA MET A 167 -1.79 5.54 0.30
C MET A 167 -2.69 5.08 1.46
N HIS A 168 -3.76 5.81 1.75
CA HIS A 168 -4.70 5.46 2.81
C HIS A 168 -5.44 4.16 2.49
N VAL A 169 -5.98 4.01 1.29
CA VAL A 169 -6.71 2.81 0.85
C VAL A 169 -5.82 1.58 0.94
N SER A 170 -4.63 1.62 0.36
CA SER A 170 -3.71 0.48 0.36
C SER A 170 -3.25 0.08 1.77
N ALA A 171 -2.94 1.07 2.61
CA ALA A 171 -2.49 0.84 3.98
C ALA A 171 -3.62 0.27 4.85
N ARG A 172 -4.84 0.84 4.79
CA ARG A 172 -5.98 0.35 5.54
C ARG A 172 -6.33 -1.08 5.18
N VAL A 173 -6.45 -1.39 3.89
CA VAL A 173 -6.73 -2.76 3.42
C VAL A 173 -5.66 -3.73 3.89
N ALA A 174 -4.38 -3.38 3.79
CA ALA A 174 -3.29 -4.25 4.26
C ALA A 174 -3.29 -4.44 5.79
N VAL A 175 -3.66 -3.42 6.56
CA VAL A 175 -3.81 -3.54 8.03
C VAL A 175 -4.96 -4.48 8.38
N GLU A 176 -6.14 -4.29 7.78
CA GLU A 176 -7.36 -5.05 8.11
C GLU A 176 -7.30 -6.50 7.61
N ASP A 177 -6.84 -6.73 6.37
CA ASP A 177 -6.90 -8.05 5.74
C ASP A 177 -5.66 -8.91 6.02
N GLU A 178 -4.52 -8.31 6.39
CA GLU A 178 -3.27 -9.05 6.50
C GLU A 178 -2.64 -8.99 7.89
N LEU A 179 -2.48 -7.78 8.46
CA LEU A 179 -1.73 -7.62 9.71
C LEU A 179 -2.59 -7.97 10.94
N ILE A 180 -3.81 -7.45 11.03
CA ILE A 180 -4.71 -7.73 12.16
C ILE A 180 -4.99 -9.23 12.28
N PRO A 181 -5.39 -9.96 11.22
CA PRO A 181 -5.60 -11.40 11.30
C PRO A 181 -4.34 -12.18 11.72
N ALA A 182 -3.16 -11.77 11.26
CA ALA A 182 -1.91 -12.41 11.69
C ALA A 182 -1.63 -12.20 13.19
N LEU A 183 -1.88 -10.99 13.71
CA LEU A 183 -1.73 -10.70 15.15
C LEU A 183 -2.77 -11.42 16.00
N GLU A 184 -4.00 -11.53 15.54
CA GLU A 184 -5.06 -12.28 16.24
C GLU A 184 -4.71 -13.77 16.34
N ALA A 185 -4.18 -14.37 15.27
CA ALA A 185 -3.67 -15.75 15.31
C ALA A 185 -2.51 -15.92 16.29
N LEU A 186 -1.58 -14.95 16.36
CA LEU A 186 -0.51 -14.97 17.37
C LEU A 186 -1.07 -14.82 18.78
N GLU A 187 -2.06 -13.94 19.01
CA GLU A 187 -2.72 -13.78 20.31
C GLU A 187 -3.35 -15.11 20.75
N GLU A 188 -4.12 -15.77 19.86
CA GLU A 188 -4.75 -17.08 20.16
C GLU A 188 -3.71 -18.14 20.52
N SER A 189 -2.59 -18.20 19.79
CA SER A 189 -1.50 -19.12 20.08
C SER A 189 -0.85 -18.85 21.46
N LEU A 190 -0.61 -17.59 21.79
CA LEU A 190 -0.07 -17.19 23.09
C LEU A 190 -1.04 -17.45 24.25
N VAL A 191 -2.36 -17.28 24.05
CA VAL A 191 -3.40 -17.63 25.02
C VAL A 191 -3.40 -19.14 25.26
N ALA A 192 -3.37 -19.95 24.21
CA ALA A 192 -3.30 -21.42 24.33
C ALA A 192 -2.05 -21.86 25.11
N LYS A 193 -0.89 -21.22 24.85
CA LYS A 193 0.33 -21.50 25.63
C LYS A 193 0.24 -21.00 27.08
N ALA A 194 -0.45 -19.91 27.34
CA ALA A 194 -0.71 -19.45 28.69
C ALA A 194 -1.53 -20.46 29.50
N GLU A 195 -2.51 -21.09 28.88
CA GLU A 195 -3.32 -22.15 29.49
C GLU A 195 -2.51 -23.45 29.67
N GLU A 196 -1.75 -23.87 28.64
CA GLU A 196 -0.90 -25.08 28.68
C GLU A 196 0.15 -25.01 29.82
N PHE A 197 0.71 -23.81 30.06
CA PHE A 197 1.80 -23.61 31.03
C PHE A 197 1.29 -23.06 32.38
N ASP A 198 0.00 -23.06 32.66
CA ASP A 198 -0.54 -22.47 33.89
C ASP A 198 -0.11 -23.23 35.16
N ASP A 199 0.16 -24.54 35.06
CA ASP A 199 0.63 -25.35 36.18
C ASP A 199 2.17 -25.36 36.35
N VAL A 200 2.91 -24.70 35.45
CA VAL A 200 4.38 -24.69 35.47
C VAL A 200 4.87 -23.56 36.40
N LEU A 201 5.27 -23.92 37.62
CA LEU A 201 5.84 -22.99 38.60
C LEU A 201 7.31 -22.72 38.27
N LYS A 202 7.71 -21.44 38.26
CA LYS A 202 9.06 -20.99 37.96
C LYS A 202 9.46 -19.77 38.80
N SER A 203 10.76 -19.43 38.81
CA SER A 203 11.22 -18.15 39.31
C SER A 203 10.84 -17.02 38.34
N GLY A 204 10.13 -16.01 38.80
CA GLY A 204 10.02 -14.75 38.08
C GLY A 204 11.37 -14.03 38.11
N ARG A 205 11.61 -13.16 37.10
CA ARG A 205 12.87 -12.39 37.01
C ARG A 205 12.60 -10.90 36.82
N THR A 206 13.33 -10.09 37.57
CA THR A 206 13.45 -8.65 37.33
C THR A 206 14.95 -8.33 37.23
N HIS A 207 15.33 -7.49 36.28
CA HIS A 207 16.75 -7.25 35.95
C HIS A 207 17.53 -8.52 35.57
N LEU A 208 16.84 -9.56 35.04
CA LEU A 208 17.36 -10.94 34.86
C LEU A 208 17.82 -11.65 36.13
N MET A 209 17.52 -11.09 37.28
CA MET A 209 17.80 -11.69 38.60
C MET A 209 16.54 -12.36 39.15
N ASP A 210 16.74 -13.42 39.94
CA ASP A 210 15.66 -14.17 40.60
C ASP A 210 14.79 -13.25 41.46
N ALA A 211 13.48 -13.42 41.31
CA ALA A 211 12.47 -12.70 42.07
C ALA A 211 11.42 -13.67 42.66
N THR A 212 10.18 -13.24 42.79
CA THR A 212 9.12 -14.07 43.38
C THR A 212 8.68 -15.19 42.43
N PRO A 213 8.11 -16.31 42.95
CA PRO A 213 7.55 -17.36 42.13
C PRO A 213 6.40 -16.85 41.24
N VAL A 214 6.37 -17.31 39.99
CA VAL A 214 5.33 -17.07 38.99
C VAL A 214 4.99 -18.37 38.29
N ARG A 215 3.88 -18.40 37.58
CA ARG A 215 3.57 -19.47 36.62
C ARG A 215 4.04 -19.05 35.24
N LEU A 216 4.61 -19.97 34.48
CA LEU A 216 5.06 -19.71 33.12
C LEU A 216 3.87 -19.23 32.24
N GLY A 217 2.66 -19.77 32.44
CA GLY A 217 1.45 -19.31 31.78
C GLY A 217 1.11 -17.84 32.00
N GLN A 218 1.49 -17.25 33.14
CA GLN A 218 1.29 -15.83 33.42
C GLN A 218 2.20 -14.94 32.53
N GLU A 219 3.40 -15.38 32.20
CA GLU A 219 4.30 -14.67 31.27
C GLU A 219 3.69 -14.68 29.85
N PHE A 220 3.25 -15.86 29.36
CA PHE A 220 2.60 -15.97 28.05
C PHE A 220 1.27 -15.20 27.98
N GLY A 221 0.48 -15.19 29.04
CA GLY A 221 -0.71 -14.34 29.16
C GLY A 221 -0.40 -12.85 29.05
N GLY A 222 0.74 -12.41 29.61
CA GLY A 222 1.26 -11.05 29.45
C GLY A 222 1.61 -10.72 28.00
N TYR A 223 2.22 -11.66 27.28
CA TYR A 223 2.52 -11.49 25.83
C TYR A 223 1.24 -11.41 25.00
N ALA A 224 0.28 -12.30 25.24
CA ALA A 224 -1.04 -12.27 24.56
C ALA A 224 -1.72 -10.90 24.77
N GLN A 225 -1.70 -10.38 26.00
CA GLN A 225 -2.28 -9.07 26.31
C GLN A 225 -1.57 -7.92 25.56
N GLN A 226 -0.25 -7.98 25.36
CA GLN A 226 0.48 -6.97 24.57
C GLN A 226 0.04 -7.02 23.10
N VAL A 227 -0.12 -8.20 22.51
CA VAL A 227 -0.59 -8.38 21.11
C VAL A 227 -2.01 -7.86 20.97
N ARG A 228 -2.93 -8.23 21.85
CA ARG A 228 -4.33 -7.72 21.88
C ARG A 228 -4.38 -6.20 21.89
N ARG A 229 -3.60 -5.55 22.74
CA ARG A 229 -3.50 -4.09 22.80
C ARG A 229 -2.90 -3.51 21.52
N GLY A 230 -2.05 -4.25 20.83
CA GLY A 230 -1.52 -3.91 19.51
C GLY A 230 -2.62 -3.86 18.47
N VAL A 231 -3.47 -4.89 18.39
CA VAL A 231 -4.63 -4.96 17.49
C VAL A 231 -5.60 -3.78 17.75
N GLU A 232 -5.92 -3.49 19.02
CA GLU A 232 -6.78 -2.35 19.36
C GLU A 232 -6.22 -1.00 18.88
N ARG A 233 -4.88 -0.82 18.92
CA ARG A 233 -4.22 0.39 18.41
C ARG A 233 -4.31 0.47 16.89
N LEU A 234 -4.07 -0.65 16.21
CA LEU A 234 -4.13 -0.70 14.75
C LEU A 234 -5.54 -0.43 14.23
N ARG A 235 -6.59 -0.95 14.87
CA ARG A 235 -7.99 -0.65 14.49
C ARG A 235 -8.31 0.84 14.57
N ARG A 236 -7.82 1.53 15.61
CA ARG A 236 -7.99 2.99 15.72
C ARG A 236 -7.22 3.73 14.62
N ALA A 237 -5.99 3.35 14.37
CA ALA A 237 -5.19 3.94 13.30
C ALA A 237 -5.76 3.65 11.90
N SER A 238 -6.34 2.46 11.71
CA SER A 238 -7.06 2.09 10.49
C SER A 238 -8.30 2.97 10.25
N ASP A 239 -9.02 3.35 11.30
CA ASP A 239 -10.16 4.25 11.16
C ASP A 239 -9.74 5.68 10.76
N GLU A 240 -8.58 6.18 11.22
CA GLU A 240 -8.02 7.45 10.74
C GLU A 240 -7.67 7.38 9.24
N LEU A 241 -7.15 6.24 8.74
CA LEU A 241 -6.87 6.02 7.32
C LEU A 241 -8.14 5.87 6.46
N ALA A 242 -9.32 5.72 7.05
CA ALA A 242 -10.59 5.67 6.31
C ALA A 242 -10.95 6.99 5.65
N GLU A 243 -10.44 8.11 6.14
CA GLU A 243 -10.66 9.42 5.55
C GLU A 243 -9.69 9.67 4.40
N VAL A 244 -10.21 10.05 3.22
CA VAL A 244 -9.43 10.14 1.98
C VAL A 244 -9.57 11.49 1.29
N ALA A 245 -8.51 11.94 0.63
CA ALA A 245 -8.40 13.27 0.03
C ALA A 245 -9.10 13.41 -1.33
N LEU A 246 -9.60 12.32 -1.92
CA LEU A 246 -10.17 12.32 -3.28
C LEU A 246 -11.33 13.32 -3.38
N GLY A 247 -11.27 14.14 -4.43
CA GLY A 247 -12.23 15.22 -4.65
C GLY A 247 -11.68 16.61 -4.39
N GLY A 248 -10.60 16.74 -3.62
CA GLY A 248 -9.94 18.03 -3.40
C GLY A 248 -9.22 18.57 -4.64
N THR A 249 -8.90 17.72 -5.58
CA THR A 249 -8.21 17.99 -6.83
C THR A 249 -6.85 18.67 -6.63
N ALA A 250 -6.58 19.79 -7.29
CA ALA A 250 -5.26 20.42 -7.30
C ALA A 250 -4.79 20.95 -5.92
N THR A 251 -5.69 21.61 -5.18
CA THR A 251 -5.34 22.34 -3.95
C THR A 251 -6.36 22.21 -2.81
N GLY A 252 -7.37 21.36 -2.95
CA GLY A 252 -8.41 21.16 -1.92
C GLY A 252 -9.74 21.87 -2.21
N THR A 253 -9.86 22.55 -3.36
CA THR A 253 -11.08 23.31 -3.71
C THR A 253 -12.06 22.56 -4.60
N GLY A 254 -11.69 21.36 -5.09
CA GLY A 254 -12.53 20.59 -6.00
C GLY A 254 -12.67 21.19 -7.40
N ILE A 255 -11.69 21.96 -7.86
CA ILE A 255 -11.73 22.55 -9.20
C ILE A 255 -11.73 21.46 -10.28
N ASN A 256 -12.52 21.64 -11.35
CA ASN A 256 -12.70 20.72 -12.48
C ASN A 256 -13.30 19.36 -12.10
N THR A 257 -14.04 19.26 -10.99
CA THR A 257 -14.83 18.07 -10.68
C THR A 257 -16.28 18.44 -10.37
N HIS A 258 -17.19 17.49 -10.52
CA HIS A 258 -18.61 17.65 -10.19
C HIS A 258 -18.76 17.60 -8.66
N GLU A 259 -19.69 18.39 -8.09
CA GLU A 259 -19.92 18.44 -6.64
C GLU A 259 -20.24 17.10 -5.98
N ASP A 260 -20.94 16.22 -6.70
CA ASP A 260 -21.26 14.86 -6.24
C ASP A 260 -20.13 13.83 -6.44
N PHE A 261 -19.05 14.19 -7.16
CA PHE A 261 -18.01 13.25 -7.52
C PHE A 261 -17.30 12.66 -6.28
N PRO A 262 -16.86 13.45 -5.30
CA PRO A 262 -16.09 12.94 -4.18
C PRO A 262 -16.85 11.84 -3.42
N GLY A 263 -18.05 12.16 -2.95
CA GLY A 263 -18.86 11.23 -2.15
C GLY A 263 -19.19 9.93 -2.91
N LYS A 264 -19.56 10.04 -4.21
CA LYS A 264 -19.86 8.85 -5.04
C LYS A 264 -18.62 8.01 -5.34
N ALA A 265 -17.48 8.66 -5.65
CA ALA A 265 -16.24 7.96 -5.94
C ALA A 265 -15.68 7.24 -4.69
N VAL A 266 -15.73 7.88 -3.53
CA VAL A 266 -15.30 7.28 -2.25
C VAL A 266 -16.20 6.11 -1.85
N ALA A 267 -17.53 6.21 -2.02
CA ALA A 267 -18.44 5.10 -1.82
C ALA A 267 -18.11 3.91 -2.75
N ARG A 268 -17.80 4.21 -4.02
CA ARG A 268 -17.41 3.17 -4.98
C ARG A 268 -16.07 2.51 -4.64
N ILE A 269 -15.10 3.29 -4.14
CA ILE A 269 -13.82 2.75 -3.63
C ILE A 269 -14.08 1.82 -2.45
N SER A 270 -14.99 2.18 -1.55
CA SER A 270 -15.40 1.32 -0.42
C SER A 270 -15.91 -0.03 -0.89
N ASP A 271 -16.79 -0.05 -1.89
CA ASP A 271 -17.31 -1.30 -2.49
C ASP A 271 -16.18 -2.17 -3.09
N LEU A 272 -15.23 -1.53 -3.81
CA LEU A 272 -14.13 -2.24 -4.47
C LEU A 272 -13.10 -2.80 -3.48
N ALA A 273 -12.86 -2.06 -2.41
CA ALA A 273 -11.89 -2.41 -1.38
C ALA A 273 -12.45 -3.36 -0.32
N GLY A 274 -13.79 -3.45 -0.18
CA GLY A 274 -14.46 -4.23 0.88
C GLY A 274 -14.37 -3.61 2.27
N HIS A 275 -14.00 -2.33 2.37
CA HIS A 275 -13.86 -1.56 3.61
C HIS A 275 -14.44 -0.16 3.44
N ASP A 276 -15.04 0.37 4.50
CA ASP A 276 -15.65 1.70 4.47
C ASP A 276 -14.57 2.80 4.41
N PHE A 277 -14.70 3.70 3.44
CA PHE A 277 -13.95 4.94 3.34
C PHE A 277 -14.91 6.13 3.37
N ARG A 278 -14.39 7.30 3.75
CA ARG A 278 -15.15 8.54 3.80
C ARG A 278 -14.36 9.68 3.15
N GLU A 279 -15.08 10.58 2.53
CA GLU A 279 -14.52 11.81 2.01
C GLU A 279 -13.94 12.65 3.17
N ALA A 280 -12.81 13.32 2.92
CA ALA A 280 -12.18 14.18 3.90
C ALA A 280 -13.14 15.32 4.32
N GLU A 281 -13.24 15.56 5.62
CA GLU A 281 -13.97 16.71 6.15
C GLU A 281 -13.31 18.02 5.68
N ASN A 282 -11.99 18.02 5.52
CA ASN A 282 -11.22 19.14 5.04
C ASN A 282 -10.12 18.70 4.06
N HIS A 283 -10.34 18.93 2.76
CA HIS A 283 -9.40 18.53 1.71
C HIS A 283 -8.04 19.27 1.80
N PHE A 284 -7.98 20.47 2.36
CA PHE A 284 -6.71 21.19 2.57
C PHE A 284 -5.82 20.46 3.59
N GLU A 285 -6.42 19.99 4.68
CA GLU A 285 -5.74 19.16 5.66
C GLU A 285 -5.29 17.84 5.03
N ALA A 286 -6.21 17.10 4.39
CA ALA A 286 -5.95 15.78 3.83
C ALA A 286 -4.86 15.77 2.74
N GLN A 287 -4.68 16.86 1.99
CA GLN A 287 -3.65 17.02 0.97
C GLN A 287 -2.34 17.58 1.53
N GLY A 288 -2.42 18.58 2.42
CA GLY A 288 -1.25 19.26 2.99
C GLY A 288 -0.58 18.50 4.13
N ALA A 289 -1.36 17.91 5.04
CA ALA A 289 -0.87 17.09 6.15
C ALA A 289 -0.82 15.58 5.80
N LYS A 290 -0.14 14.81 6.63
CA LYS A 290 -0.07 13.35 6.56
C LYS A 290 -0.14 12.71 7.95
N ASP A 291 -0.89 13.35 8.83
CA ASP A 291 -0.96 12.99 10.25
C ASP A 291 -1.53 11.59 10.46
N ALA A 292 -2.54 11.18 9.69
CA ALA A 292 -3.08 9.82 9.74
C ALA A 292 -2.01 8.74 9.41
N ALA A 293 -1.14 9.00 8.41
CA ALA A 293 -0.04 8.10 8.07
C ALA A 293 1.04 8.05 9.17
N VAL A 294 1.34 9.20 9.80
CA VAL A 294 2.27 9.29 10.94
C VAL A 294 1.69 8.55 12.15
N SER A 295 0.41 8.74 12.46
CA SER A 295 -0.34 8.06 13.53
C SER A 295 -0.33 6.54 13.32
N ALA A 296 -0.68 6.07 12.12
CA ALA A 296 -0.66 4.66 11.76
C ALA A 296 0.75 4.07 11.90
N SER A 297 1.77 4.77 11.43
CA SER A 297 3.17 4.38 11.60
C SER A 297 3.58 4.30 13.08
N GLY A 298 3.09 5.20 13.92
CA GLY A 298 3.30 5.15 15.37
C GLY A 298 2.68 3.92 16.02
N ALA A 299 1.47 3.53 15.59
CA ALA A 299 0.82 2.30 16.02
C ALA A 299 1.61 1.05 15.60
N LEU A 300 2.06 0.99 14.34
CA LEU A 300 2.92 -0.08 13.82
C LEU A 300 4.24 -0.18 14.60
N ASN A 301 4.88 0.94 14.89
CA ASN A 301 6.12 0.98 15.69
C ASN A 301 5.89 0.48 17.13
N THR A 302 4.74 0.78 17.72
CA THR A 302 4.37 0.26 19.04
C THR A 302 4.19 -1.25 19.01
N VAL A 303 3.52 -1.79 17.99
CA VAL A 303 3.37 -3.24 17.78
C VAL A 303 4.73 -3.90 17.58
N ALA A 304 5.58 -3.33 16.72
CA ALA A 304 6.94 -3.81 16.48
C ALA A 304 7.77 -3.87 17.77
N THR A 305 7.66 -2.84 18.61
CA THR A 305 8.35 -2.80 19.93
C THR A 305 7.85 -3.90 20.87
N SER A 306 6.54 -4.16 20.88
CA SER A 306 5.96 -5.27 21.65
C SER A 306 6.46 -6.62 21.16
N LEU A 307 6.46 -6.84 19.85
CA LEU A 307 6.96 -8.08 19.24
C LEU A 307 8.47 -8.27 19.47
N LEU A 308 9.27 -7.20 19.43
CA LEU A 308 10.68 -7.23 19.74
C LEU A 308 10.92 -7.78 21.17
N LYS A 309 10.18 -7.24 22.14
CA LYS A 309 10.26 -7.70 23.55
C LYS A 309 9.83 -9.15 23.69
N ILE A 310 8.73 -9.56 23.08
CA ILE A 310 8.23 -10.95 23.15
C ILE A 310 9.24 -11.92 22.54
N ALA A 311 9.75 -11.59 21.34
CA ALA A 311 10.75 -12.41 20.65
C ALA A 311 12.05 -12.53 21.44
N ASP A 312 12.51 -11.45 22.08
CA ASP A 312 13.73 -11.48 22.90
C ASP A 312 13.55 -12.32 24.17
N ASP A 313 12.41 -12.21 24.86
CA ASP A 313 12.11 -13.06 26.01
C ASP A 313 12.07 -14.54 25.62
N ILE A 314 11.42 -14.91 24.50
CA ILE A 314 11.39 -16.29 24.00
C ILE A 314 12.81 -16.80 23.72
N ARG A 315 13.70 -15.96 23.17
CA ARG A 315 15.13 -16.32 22.99
C ARG A 315 15.82 -16.60 24.32
N TRP A 316 15.61 -15.76 25.34
CA TRP A 316 16.16 -15.97 26.66
C TRP A 316 15.63 -17.24 27.30
N LEU A 317 14.32 -17.45 27.30
CA LEU A 317 13.68 -18.63 27.91
C LEU A 317 14.12 -19.94 27.23
N SER A 318 14.40 -19.92 25.91
CA SER A 318 14.86 -21.10 25.15
C SER A 318 16.40 -21.27 25.13
N SER A 319 17.16 -20.38 25.77
CA SER A 319 18.64 -20.40 25.72
C SER A 319 19.24 -21.61 26.40
N GLY A 320 20.29 -22.15 25.84
CA GLY A 320 21.00 -23.29 26.44
C GLY A 320 21.18 -24.45 25.47
N PRO A 321 20.91 -25.72 25.86
CA PRO A 321 20.29 -26.18 27.12
C PRO A 321 21.19 -26.26 28.35
N THR A 322 22.52 -26.33 28.18
CA THR A 322 23.43 -26.64 29.28
C THR A 322 23.83 -25.40 30.13
N SER A 323 24.03 -24.27 29.46
CA SER A 323 24.55 -23.05 30.08
C SER A 323 23.62 -21.84 29.88
N GLY A 324 22.34 -22.08 29.63
CA GLY A 324 21.31 -21.06 29.50
C GLY A 324 20.13 -21.29 30.45
N ILE A 325 19.04 -20.54 30.23
CA ILE A 325 17.83 -20.59 31.07
C ILE A 325 17.05 -21.88 30.83
N HIS A 326 16.83 -22.22 29.57
CA HIS A 326 16.17 -23.45 29.09
C HIS A 326 14.84 -23.78 29.82
N GLU A 327 13.97 -22.81 29.97
CA GLU A 327 12.62 -23.01 30.54
C GLU A 327 11.59 -23.45 29.52
N ILE A 328 11.86 -23.18 28.24
CA ILE A 328 11.06 -23.65 27.12
C ILE A 328 11.93 -24.27 26.03
N SER A 329 11.36 -25.17 25.25
CA SER A 329 11.95 -25.71 24.02
C SER A 329 11.20 -25.19 22.81
N ILE A 330 11.93 -24.67 21.81
CA ILE A 330 11.37 -24.20 20.56
C ILE A 330 11.52 -25.27 19.45
N PRO A 331 10.64 -25.32 18.44
CA PRO A 331 10.77 -26.23 17.33
C PRO A 331 12.07 -26.03 16.53
N ALA A 332 12.70 -27.14 16.13
CA ALA A 332 13.86 -27.11 15.24
C ALA A 332 13.40 -26.92 13.79
N VAL A 333 13.47 -25.70 13.29
CA VAL A 333 13.00 -25.37 11.92
C VAL A 333 14.11 -25.46 10.86
N GLN A 334 15.38 -25.39 11.29
CA GLN A 334 16.55 -25.56 10.44
C GLN A 334 17.81 -25.91 11.25
N PRO A 335 18.86 -26.48 10.63
CA PRO A 335 20.14 -26.66 11.29
C PRO A 335 20.73 -25.33 11.77
N GLY A 336 21.13 -25.24 13.05
CA GLY A 336 21.62 -24.01 13.65
C GLY A 336 23.11 -23.71 13.43
N SER A 337 23.89 -24.73 13.02
CA SER A 337 25.32 -24.62 12.79
C SER A 337 25.85 -25.76 11.93
N SER A 338 26.80 -25.45 11.02
CA SER A 338 27.49 -26.45 10.21
C SER A 338 28.54 -27.25 11.00
N ILE A 339 29.08 -26.68 12.08
CA ILE A 339 30.17 -27.27 12.87
C ILE A 339 29.74 -27.80 14.25
N MET A 340 28.51 -27.55 14.66
CA MET A 340 27.93 -28.02 15.94
C MET A 340 26.65 -28.80 15.69
N PRO A 341 26.70 -30.12 15.41
CA PRO A 341 25.50 -30.92 15.13
C PRO A 341 24.52 -30.87 16.31
N GLY A 342 23.23 -30.71 15.99
CA GLY A 342 22.17 -30.64 17.00
C GLY A 342 21.96 -29.25 17.65
N LYS A 343 22.75 -28.24 17.32
CA LYS A 343 22.50 -26.88 17.75
C LYS A 343 21.30 -26.31 16.99
N VAL A 344 20.27 -25.86 17.73
CA VAL A 344 19.07 -25.19 17.21
C VAL A 344 19.08 -23.74 17.68
N ASN A 345 18.96 -22.80 16.75
CA ASN A 345 18.91 -21.37 17.06
C ASN A 345 17.46 -20.85 17.00
N PRO A 346 17.11 -19.81 17.78
CA PRO A 346 15.77 -19.20 17.80
C PRO A 346 15.58 -18.25 16.59
N VAL A 347 15.77 -18.76 15.37
CA VAL A 347 15.87 -17.95 14.14
C VAL A 347 14.60 -17.17 13.79
N MET A 348 13.41 -17.68 14.15
CA MET A 348 12.15 -16.96 13.90
C MET A 348 12.05 -15.73 14.81
N ALA A 349 12.44 -15.86 16.08
CA ALA A 349 12.51 -14.71 16.97
C ALA A 349 13.55 -13.66 16.50
N GLU A 350 14.70 -14.10 15.98
CA GLU A 350 15.71 -13.21 15.41
C GLU A 350 15.17 -12.45 14.18
N ALA A 351 14.40 -13.11 13.32
CA ALA A 351 13.76 -12.49 12.18
C ALA A 351 12.76 -11.39 12.59
N VAL A 352 11.91 -11.67 13.59
CA VAL A 352 10.97 -10.68 14.16
C VAL A 352 11.71 -9.47 14.72
N MET A 353 12.84 -9.68 15.42
CA MET A 353 13.65 -8.59 15.96
C MET A 353 14.23 -7.70 14.86
N MET A 354 14.71 -8.28 13.75
CA MET A 354 15.19 -7.52 12.59
C MET A 354 14.07 -6.73 11.93
N VAL A 355 12.88 -7.31 11.78
CA VAL A 355 11.69 -6.61 11.26
C VAL A 355 11.33 -5.43 12.17
N ALA A 356 11.31 -5.62 13.47
CA ALA A 356 11.02 -4.54 14.42
C ALA A 356 12.00 -3.36 14.29
N ALA A 357 13.29 -3.64 14.14
CA ALA A 357 14.30 -2.62 13.90
C ALA A 357 14.05 -1.86 12.56
N ARG A 358 13.66 -2.58 11.50
CA ARG A 358 13.31 -1.97 10.20
C ARG A 358 12.09 -1.06 10.32
N VAL A 359 11.04 -1.51 10.99
CA VAL A 359 9.81 -0.72 11.22
C VAL A 359 10.10 0.57 11.99
N ALA A 360 10.98 0.52 13.00
CA ALA A 360 11.42 1.71 13.72
C ALA A 360 12.11 2.73 12.78
N GLY A 361 12.97 2.25 11.87
CA GLY A 361 13.58 3.10 10.84
C GLY A 361 12.55 3.71 9.89
N ASN A 362 11.56 2.94 9.46
CA ASN A 362 10.46 3.41 8.62
C ASN A 362 9.61 4.46 9.34
N HIS A 363 9.32 4.25 10.64
CA HIS A 363 8.60 5.24 11.44
C HIS A 363 9.33 6.58 11.52
N ALA A 364 10.64 6.56 11.70
CA ALA A 364 11.45 7.79 11.67
C ALA A 364 11.35 8.49 10.28
N THR A 365 11.43 7.73 9.19
CA THR A 365 11.27 8.25 7.82
C THR A 365 9.90 8.89 7.64
N ILE A 366 8.81 8.20 8.01
CA ILE A 366 7.44 8.70 7.89
C ILE A 366 7.21 9.94 8.72
N THR A 367 7.75 10.00 9.95
CA THR A 367 7.63 11.17 10.83
C THR A 367 8.28 12.40 10.21
N ILE A 368 9.50 12.26 9.67
CA ILE A 368 10.20 13.35 8.99
C ILE A 368 9.45 13.78 7.73
N ALA A 369 9.04 12.82 6.91
CA ALA A 369 8.36 13.07 5.64
C ALA A 369 6.95 13.65 5.83
N GLY A 370 6.19 13.19 6.84
CA GLY A 370 4.88 13.71 7.19
C GLY A 370 4.90 15.20 7.54
N GLY A 371 5.95 15.64 8.23
CA GLY A 371 6.16 17.06 8.58
C GLY A 371 6.64 17.95 7.42
N ARG A 372 6.67 17.48 6.17
CA ARG A 372 7.14 18.23 4.99
C ARG A 372 6.01 18.68 4.07
N GLY A 373 4.80 18.83 4.59
CA GLY A 373 3.73 19.57 3.93
C GLY A 373 4.05 21.06 3.90
N ASN A 374 3.88 21.68 2.73
CA ASN A 374 4.03 23.11 2.56
C ASN A 374 2.76 23.64 1.90
N LEU A 375 2.02 24.48 2.62
CA LEU A 375 0.74 25.00 2.18
C LEU A 375 -0.21 23.82 1.83
N GLU A 376 -0.64 23.69 0.59
CA GLU A 376 -1.70 22.77 0.17
C GLU A 376 -1.19 21.37 -0.22
N LEU A 377 0.11 21.04 -0.11
CA LEU A 377 0.64 19.77 -0.56
C LEU A 377 1.83 19.27 0.26
N ASN A 378 1.82 17.99 0.59
CA ASN A 378 3.02 17.26 1.03
C ASN A 378 3.77 16.70 -0.19
N VAL A 379 5.08 16.92 -0.26
CA VAL A 379 5.93 16.54 -1.40
C VAL A 379 6.89 15.39 -1.08
N MET A 380 6.55 14.54 -0.11
CA MET A 380 7.29 13.32 0.23
C MET A 380 6.36 12.08 0.29
N MET A 381 5.23 12.12 -0.38
CA MET A 381 4.22 11.06 -0.34
C MET A 381 4.73 9.69 -0.82
N PRO A 382 5.54 9.57 -1.89
CA PRO A 382 6.02 8.27 -2.32
C PRO A 382 6.80 7.49 -1.26
N VAL A 383 7.72 8.15 -0.55
CA VAL A 383 8.50 7.49 0.51
C VAL A 383 7.66 7.18 1.75
N ILE A 384 6.60 7.97 2.03
CA ILE A 384 5.64 7.67 3.10
C ILE A 384 4.87 6.39 2.76
N ALA A 385 4.32 6.31 1.55
CA ALA A 385 3.54 5.15 1.10
C ALA A 385 4.36 3.85 1.11
N ASP A 386 5.59 3.90 0.56
CA ASP A 386 6.51 2.76 0.55
C ASP A 386 6.86 2.30 1.97
N ALA A 387 7.30 3.20 2.84
CA ALA A 387 7.71 2.87 4.20
C ALA A 387 6.54 2.36 5.07
N LEU A 388 5.33 2.90 4.86
CA LEU A 388 4.13 2.47 5.57
C LEU A 388 3.72 1.06 5.16
N LEU A 389 3.61 0.78 3.87
CA LEU A 389 3.27 -0.55 3.34
C LEU A 389 4.33 -1.58 3.67
N GLU A 390 5.63 -1.25 3.52
CA GLU A 390 6.72 -2.14 3.92
C GLU A 390 6.57 -2.56 5.38
N SER A 391 6.28 -1.60 6.28
CA SER A 391 6.11 -1.89 7.71
C SER A 391 4.95 -2.85 7.98
N ILE A 392 3.80 -2.64 7.34
CA ILE A 392 2.62 -3.49 7.48
C ILE A 392 2.92 -4.92 6.99
N VAL A 393 3.49 -5.05 5.80
CA VAL A 393 3.77 -6.34 5.16
C VAL A 393 4.83 -7.13 5.94
N LEU A 394 5.92 -6.47 6.35
CA LEU A 394 6.97 -7.11 7.13
C LEU A 394 6.44 -7.61 8.48
N LEU A 395 5.64 -6.82 9.17
CA LEU A 395 5.01 -7.23 10.43
C LEU A 395 4.08 -8.41 10.21
N ALA A 396 3.15 -8.33 9.24
CA ALA A 396 2.21 -9.42 8.97
C ALA A 396 2.93 -10.74 8.65
N ASN A 397 3.94 -10.70 7.79
CA ASN A 397 4.67 -11.90 7.39
C ASN A 397 5.54 -12.45 8.52
N SER A 398 6.23 -11.58 9.28
CA SER A 398 7.06 -12.03 10.41
C SER A 398 6.22 -12.63 11.54
N VAL A 399 5.04 -12.07 11.80
CA VAL A 399 4.09 -12.62 12.78
C VAL A 399 3.62 -14.00 12.37
N ARG A 400 3.21 -14.21 11.10
CA ARG A 400 2.77 -15.53 10.60
C ARG A 400 3.80 -16.63 10.76
N VAL A 401 5.09 -16.32 10.56
CA VAL A 401 6.15 -17.34 10.71
C VAL A 401 6.60 -17.53 12.16
N PHE A 402 6.26 -16.58 13.02
CA PHE A 402 6.57 -16.63 14.46
C PHE A 402 5.50 -17.35 15.28
N THR A 403 4.25 -17.31 14.82
CA THR A 403 3.10 -18.02 15.42
C THR A 403 3.23 -19.53 15.29
#